data_dc8f1574c24010676a9a1108304db8b1
#
_entry.id   dc8f1574c24010676a9a1108304db8b1
#
_cell.length_a   1.000
_cell.length_b   1.000
_cell.length_c   1.000
_cell.angle_alpha   90.00
_cell.angle_beta   90.00
_cell.angle_gamma   90.00
#
_symmetry.space_group_name_H-M   'P 1'
#
loop_
_entity.id
_entity.type
_entity.pdbx_description
1 polymer ?
#
loop_
_entity_poly.entity_id
_entity_poly.type
_entity_poly.pdbx_seq_one_letter_code
_entity_poly.pdbx_strand_id
1 'polypeptide(L)'
;CIGIYPGDGRSATDCLAFRCPSLDADKKQDAFLMDGKQTMVLNNGVVINKEIPVVLKRAAAKIRISLNYINGYTSIDNRIPSKKMVNYAASGSSIADGNIDIPNLQSMNSFTEQNTGAGNNNQFILYSYANDWTKDTDRETYVLINVPVKDAGGNTIDQNYYKIPVNYRLPDGSTNQAESLYKLERNRLYDIRVNIDKAGDTDPHSAVQLNAGYTIQDWSTHEVLVSVEGINFIYVKDTKISMPNNTQFTTTFQSSTPDVVIKQITVNGTAVSNGGKEVNITVTPNAKSGNITITSPLPENFLAKDIAFQVANGAGLTQNITVAQYPALYISSDISADAPDGGQGQNNKKMYIMNSFVADFSTLPDPDEFNEDFGSGYSHYAPDPALGASYASYIRNNAVFGYPLTDSEHAAIDTEENNRRVSPHFMLASQHGATAAGTYAASRIKCRDYVERDATTGETYADWRMPTQAEIYLIDVLQNIQKCEVKGILEGHSYWSSNASSVTAFMDPRVGESVKFNPLKAAVRCVRDIR
;
A
#
# COMPACT_ATOMS: atom_id res chain seq x y z
N CYS A 1 -1.02 22.26 6.22
CA CYS A 1 -0.03 21.58 7.08
C CYS A 1 0.37 22.52 8.19
N ILE A 2 0.03 22.18 9.42
CA ILE A 2 0.63 22.85 10.59
C ILE A 2 1.92 22.07 10.84
N GLY A 3 3.04 22.55 10.31
CA GLY A 3 4.35 22.05 10.68
C GLY A 3 4.65 22.52 12.10
N ILE A 4 4.67 21.62 13.07
CA ILE A 4 5.24 21.92 14.39
C ILE A 4 6.72 21.70 14.24
N TYR A 5 7.46 22.80 14.11
CA TYR A 5 8.91 22.76 13.97
C TYR A 5 9.57 22.68 15.36
N PRO A 6 10.67 21.91 15.49
CA PRO A 6 11.52 22.01 16.66
C PRO A 6 12.01 23.46 16.76
N GLY A 7 11.63 24.16 17.80
CA GLY A 7 12.05 25.54 18.02
C GLY A 7 10.93 26.55 18.31
N ASP A 8 9.65 26.16 18.22
CA ASP A 8 8.53 27.02 18.63
C ASP A 8 8.31 27.04 20.16
N GLY A 9 9.14 26.34 20.91
CA GLY A 9 9.08 26.24 22.38
C GLY A 9 8.01 25.28 22.92
N ARG A 10 7.31 24.55 22.05
CA ARG A 10 6.30 23.58 22.49
C ARG A 10 6.91 22.25 22.87
N SER A 11 6.44 21.70 23.98
CA SER A 11 6.83 20.36 24.41
C SER A 11 6.08 19.27 23.61
N ALA A 12 6.57 18.03 23.65
CA ALA A 12 5.85 16.89 23.08
C ALA A 12 4.46 16.74 23.72
N THR A 13 4.32 17.09 24.99
CA THR A 13 3.04 17.06 25.73
C THR A 13 2.07 18.08 25.18
N ASP A 14 2.53 19.31 24.86
CA ASP A 14 1.68 20.33 24.25
C ASP A 14 1.18 19.91 22.86
N CYS A 15 2.02 19.25 22.07
CA CYS A 15 1.64 18.71 20.77
C CYS A 15 0.59 17.60 20.89
N LEU A 16 0.71 16.72 21.88
CA LEU A 16 -0.26 15.65 22.12
C LEU A 16 -1.59 16.17 22.69
N ALA A 17 -1.58 17.34 23.31
CA ALA A 17 -2.79 18.00 23.80
C ALA A 17 -3.59 18.74 22.71
N PHE A 18 -3.06 18.83 21.48
CA PHE A 18 -3.74 19.50 20.38
C PHE A 18 -5.04 18.77 20.02
N ARG A 19 -6.09 19.55 19.73
CA ARG A 19 -7.42 19.05 19.38
C ARG A 19 -7.79 19.36 17.95
N CYS A 20 -8.57 18.46 17.34
CA CYS A 20 -9.08 18.67 16.00
C CYS A 20 -9.97 19.93 15.91
N PRO A 21 -9.87 20.71 14.82
CA PRO A 21 -10.75 21.86 14.58
C PRO A 21 -12.20 21.42 14.38
N SER A 22 -13.12 22.40 14.34
CA SER A 22 -14.54 22.12 14.08
C SER A 22 -14.76 21.48 12.71
N LEU A 23 -15.59 20.45 12.68
CA LEU A 23 -16.01 19.69 11.50
C LEU A 23 -17.52 19.82 11.32
N ASP A 24 -17.96 20.13 10.11
CA ASP A 24 -19.36 20.03 9.72
C ASP A 24 -19.59 18.64 9.08
N ALA A 25 -20.50 17.87 9.66
CA ALA A 25 -20.73 16.49 9.23
C ALA A 25 -21.20 16.38 7.77
N ASP A 26 -21.88 17.39 7.25
CA ASP A 26 -22.52 17.40 5.94
C ASP A 26 -21.69 18.07 4.84
N LYS A 27 -20.58 18.71 5.19
CA LYS A 27 -19.75 19.43 4.23
C LYS A 27 -18.45 18.72 3.95
N LYS A 28 -18.19 18.53 2.64
CA LYS A 28 -16.87 18.14 2.18
C LYS A 28 -15.88 19.25 2.53
N GLN A 29 -14.82 18.92 3.24
CA GLN A 29 -13.74 19.84 3.50
C GLN A 29 -12.75 19.83 2.32
N ASP A 30 -12.15 20.97 2.01
CA ASP A 30 -11.12 21.07 0.97
C ASP A 30 -9.86 20.26 1.36
N ALA A 31 -9.56 20.20 2.66
CA ALA A 31 -8.49 19.37 3.21
C ALA A 31 -8.89 18.81 4.57
N PHE A 32 -8.60 17.53 4.79
CA PHE A 32 -8.74 16.91 6.11
C PHE A 32 -7.44 17.03 6.88
N LEU A 33 -7.56 17.33 8.18
CA LEU A 33 -6.42 17.26 9.08
C LEU A 33 -5.82 15.85 9.05
N MET A 34 -4.51 15.79 8.89
CA MET A 34 -3.74 14.55 8.95
C MET A 34 -2.65 14.68 10.00
N ASP A 35 -2.42 13.63 10.73
CA ASP A 35 -1.34 13.51 11.70
C ASP A 35 -0.78 12.10 11.74
N GLY A 36 0.40 11.97 12.27
CA GLY A 36 1.06 10.71 12.51
C GLY A 36 2.09 10.85 13.61
N LYS A 37 2.47 9.73 14.20
CA LYS A 37 3.47 9.67 15.26
C LYS A 37 4.47 8.57 14.96
N GLN A 38 5.74 8.90 15.07
CA GLN A 38 6.83 7.93 15.05
C GLN A 38 7.68 8.12 16.30
N THR A 39 7.96 7.02 17.00
CA THR A 39 8.87 7.04 18.15
C THR A 39 10.18 6.40 17.74
N MET A 40 11.29 7.06 18.02
CA MET A 40 12.63 6.55 17.80
C MET A 40 13.42 6.59 19.12
N VAL A 41 14.16 5.52 19.39
CA VAL A 41 15.10 5.48 20.50
C VAL A 41 16.47 5.92 19.98
N LEU A 42 16.99 7.01 20.53
CA LEU A 42 18.33 7.49 20.25
C LEU A 42 19.30 6.85 21.25
N ASN A 43 20.18 5.97 20.77
CA ASN A 43 21.23 5.41 21.59
C ASN A 43 22.43 6.35 21.62
N ASN A 44 22.85 6.74 22.82
CA ASN A 44 24.12 7.46 23.11
C ASN A 44 24.32 8.82 22.46
N GLY A 45 23.29 9.61 22.24
CA GLY A 45 23.45 11.02 21.83
C GLY A 45 24.06 11.22 20.44
N VAL A 46 24.18 10.18 19.64
CA VAL A 46 24.59 10.28 18.24
C VAL A 46 23.40 10.80 17.44
N VAL A 47 23.49 12.01 16.93
CA VAL A 47 22.57 12.54 15.92
C VAL A 47 22.84 11.74 14.63
N ILE A 48 22.05 10.71 14.42
CA ILE A 48 22.01 10.04 13.13
C ILE A 48 21.14 10.92 12.24
N ASN A 49 21.69 11.46 11.17
CA ASN A 49 20.91 12.05 10.06
C ASN A 49 20.11 10.93 9.38
N LYS A 50 19.05 10.50 10.02
CA LYS A 50 18.16 9.47 9.52
C LYS A 50 16.80 10.13 9.29
N GLU A 51 16.31 10.05 8.07
CA GLU A 51 14.92 10.40 7.79
C GLU A 51 14.02 9.45 8.57
N ILE A 52 13.06 10.02 9.28
CA ILE A 52 12.09 9.27 10.06
C ILE A 52 10.79 9.30 9.28
N PRO A 53 10.38 8.20 8.62
CA PRO A 53 9.11 8.18 7.92
C PRO A 53 7.96 8.25 8.92
N VAL A 54 7.11 9.26 8.79
CA VAL A 54 5.89 9.40 9.59
C VAL A 54 4.68 9.13 8.71
N VAL A 55 3.97 8.05 8.99
CA VAL A 55 2.74 7.73 8.29
C VAL A 55 1.63 8.66 8.75
N LEU A 56 1.13 9.50 7.86
CA LEU A 56 0.02 10.41 8.17
C LEU A 56 -1.33 9.71 7.93
N LYS A 57 -2.19 9.80 8.92
CA LYS A 57 -3.58 9.32 8.86
C LYS A 57 -4.54 10.48 8.99
N ARG A 58 -5.65 10.47 8.23
CA ARG A 58 -6.70 11.48 8.38
C ARG A 58 -7.30 11.40 9.77
N ALA A 59 -7.56 12.54 10.38
CA ALA A 59 -8.21 12.61 11.69
C ALA A 59 -9.70 12.20 11.62
N ALA A 60 -10.35 12.45 10.48
CA ALA A 60 -11.75 12.15 10.27
C ALA A 60 -11.99 10.73 9.72
N ALA A 61 -13.17 10.21 9.98
CA ALA A 61 -13.81 9.10 9.28
C ALA A 61 -14.76 9.63 8.20
N LYS A 62 -14.92 8.86 7.12
CA LYS A 62 -15.91 9.10 6.07
C LYS A 62 -17.00 8.04 6.16
N ILE A 63 -18.25 8.48 6.08
CA ILE A 63 -19.43 7.62 6.08
C ILE A 63 -20.12 7.80 4.75
N ARG A 64 -20.33 6.71 4.04
CA ARG A 64 -21.07 6.66 2.79
C ARG A 64 -22.28 5.77 2.98
N ILE A 65 -23.48 6.30 2.76
CA ILE A 65 -24.73 5.53 2.83
C ILE A 65 -25.32 5.50 1.43
N SER A 66 -25.56 4.30 0.91
CA SER A 66 -26.18 4.08 -0.39
C SER A 66 -27.54 3.42 -0.20
N LEU A 67 -28.58 3.96 -0.81
CA LEU A 67 -29.95 3.45 -0.73
C LEU A 67 -30.24 2.54 -1.91
N ASN A 68 -30.87 1.40 -1.63
CA ASN A 68 -31.38 0.46 -2.62
C ASN A 68 -32.86 0.17 -2.32
N TYR A 69 -33.72 0.25 -3.32
CA TYR A 69 -35.16 0.04 -3.18
C TYR A 69 -35.48 -1.39 -3.64
N ILE A 70 -36.14 -2.14 -2.79
CA ILE A 70 -36.50 -3.55 -3.05
C ILE A 70 -37.92 -3.86 -2.61
N ASN A 71 -38.44 -5.05 -2.90
CA ASN A 71 -39.79 -5.51 -2.52
C ASN A 71 -40.92 -4.59 -2.96
N GLY A 72 -40.80 -3.98 -4.14
CA GLY A 72 -41.81 -3.11 -4.70
C GLY A 72 -41.77 -1.67 -4.23
N TYR A 73 -40.85 -1.31 -3.33
CA TYR A 73 -40.57 0.08 -2.99
C TYR A 73 -39.80 0.77 -4.12
N THR A 74 -40.14 2.02 -4.43
CA THR A 74 -39.42 2.80 -5.45
C THR A 74 -39.24 4.24 -4.99
N SER A 75 -38.23 4.91 -5.53
CA SER A 75 -38.08 6.36 -5.35
C SER A 75 -39.21 7.14 -6.01
N ILE A 76 -39.47 8.33 -5.52
CA ILE A 76 -40.42 9.26 -6.13
C ILE A 76 -39.66 10.30 -6.95
N ASP A 77 -40.07 10.51 -8.20
CA ASP A 77 -39.46 11.52 -9.05
C ASP A 77 -39.53 12.91 -8.40
N ASN A 78 -38.45 13.67 -8.48
CA ASN A 78 -38.30 15.00 -7.91
C ASN A 78 -38.44 15.10 -6.37
N ARG A 79 -38.38 13.98 -5.64
CA ARG A 79 -38.29 13.96 -4.19
C ARG A 79 -36.90 13.48 -3.79
N ILE A 80 -36.17 14.32 -3.06
CA ILE A 80 -34.80 14.06 -2.68
C ILE A 80 -34.78 13.55 -1.23
N PRO A 81 -34.17 12.36 -0.97
CA PRO A 81 -33.97 11.91 0.39
C PRO A 81 -33.14 12.92 1.19
N SER A 82 -33.46 13.05 2.48
CA SER A 82 -32.71 13.92 3.40
C SER A 82 -32.13 13.14 4.58
N LYS A 83 -31.10 13.70 5.21
CA LYS A 83 -30.33 13.07 6.28
C LYS A 83 -30.09 14.03 7.43
N LYS A 84 -29.94 13.45 8.63
CA LYS A 84 -29.51 14.13 9.85
C LYS A 84 -28.58 13.21 10.64
N MET A 85 -27.35 13.62 10.86
CA MET A 85 -26.40 12.86 11.66
C MET A 85 -26.53 13.24 13.14
N VAL A 86 -26.56 12.24 14.01
CA VAL A 86 -26.74 12.36 15.45
C VAL A 86 -25.51 11.83 16.17
N ASN A 87 -25.11 12.49 17.25
CA ASN A 87 -23.96 12.13 18.08
C ASN A 87 -22.64 11.98 17.32
N TYR A 88 -22.37 12.86 16.36
CA TYR A 88 -21.08 12.86 15.69
C TYR A 88 -20.06 13.71 16.43
N ALA A 89 -18.81 13.30 16.42
CA ALA A 89 -17.71 14.06 17.01
C ALA A 89 -17.33 15.22 16.07
N ALA A 90 -17.79 16.43 16.38
CA ALA A 90 -17.60 17.62 15.55
C ALA A 90 -16.27 18.34 15.81
N SER A 91 -15.71 18.24 17.02
CA SER A 91 -14.48 18.94 17.39
C SER A 91 -13.89 18.35 18.67
N GLY A 92 -12.68 18.78 19.00
CA GLY A 92 -12.04 18.47 20.27
C GLY A 92 -11.44 17.08 20.39
N SER A 93 -11.59 16.20 19.40
CA SER A 93 -10.89 14.92 19.40
C SER A 93 -9.38 15.11 19.34
N SER A 94 -8.65 14.23 20.04
CA SER A 94 -7.20 14.22 19.99
C SER A 94 -6.69 13.92 18.58
N ILE A 95 -5.62 14.60 18.18
CA ILE A 95 -4.89 14.26 16.96
C ILE A 95 -3.89 13.13 17.20
N ALA A 96 -3.64 12.74 18.46
CA ALA A 96 -2.70 11.67 18.77
C ALA A 96 -3.17 10.33 18.23
N ASP A 97 -2.30 9.63 17.49
CA ASP A 97 -2.61 8.31 16.96
C ASP A 97 -2.93 7.31 18.08
N GLY A 98 -4.01 6.54 17.90
CA GLY A 98 -4.47 5.51 18.84
C GLY A 98 -5.35 6.00 19.99
N ASN A 99 -5.51 7.31 20.20
CA ASN A 99 -6.42 7.84 21.21
C ASN A 99 -7.74 8.26 20.58
N ILE A 100 -8.83 7.65 21.04
CA ILE A 100 -10.19 8.14 20.79
C ILE A 100 -10.57 8.95 22.04
N ASP A 101 -10.47 10.25 21.90
CA ASP A 101 -10.96 11.18 22.91
C ASP A 101 -12.29 11.76 22.42
N ILE A 102 -13.31 11.70 23.27
CA ILE A 102 -14.68 12.04 22.89
C ILE A 102 -15.07 13.34 23.59
N PRO A 103 -14.74 14.44 23.02
CA PRO A 103 -14.96 15.69 23.73
C PRO A 103 -16.41 16.16 23.64
N ASN A 104 -16.89 16.45 22.48
CA ASN A 104 -18.22 17.01 22.27
C ASN A 104 -18.92 16.33 21.11
N LEU A 105 -19.96 15.56 21.42
CA LEU A 105 -20.87 15.04 20.43
C LEU A 105 -21.89 16.12 20.07
N GLN A 106 -22.13 16.25 18.79
CA GLN A 106 -23.12 17.15 18.23
C GLN A 106 -24.10 16.37 17.36
N SER A 107 -25.25 16.96 17.15
CA SER A 107 -26.23 16.49 16.17
C SER A 107 -26.52 17.61 15.19
N MET A 108 -26.72 17.27 13.93
CA MET A 108 -27.17 18.26 12.95
C MET A 108 -28.51 18.85 13.41
N ASN A 109 -28.69 20.16 13.24
CA ASN A 109 -29.88 20.85 13.73
C ASN A 109 -31.12 20.46 12.93
N SER A 110 -30.98 20.19 11.63
CA SER A 110 -32.07 19.88 10.73
C SER A 110 -31.68 18.79 9.75
N PHE A 111 -32.67 18.20 9.09
CA PHE A 111 -32.45 17.35 7.93
C PHE A 111 -31.93 18.20 6.78
N THR A 112 -30.91 17.69 6.07
CA THR A 112 -30.37 18.31 4.87
C THR A 112 -30.57 17.37 3.69
N GLU A 113 -31.01 17.90 2.57
CA GLU A 113 -31.10 17.16 1.33
C GLU A 113 -29.71 16.80 0.81
N GLN A 114 -29.65 15.80 -0.04
CA GLN A 114 -28.43 15.47 -0.75
C GLN A 114 -28.12 16.56 -1.77
N ASN A 115 -26.85 16.99 -1.83
CA ASN A 115 -26.41 17.84 -2.95
C ASN A 115 -26.46 17.03 -4.24
N THR A 116 -27.38 17.33 -5.09
CA THR A 116 -27.60 16.73 -6.42
C THR A 116 -26.53 17.17 -7.41
N GLY A 117 -25.29 16.70 -7.21
CA GLY A 117 -24.30 16.64 -8.29
C GLY A 117 -24.70 15.50 -9.22
N ALA A 118 -24.73 15.75 -10.53
CA ALA A 118 -25.23 14.84 -11.55
C ALA A 118 -24.84 13.37 -11.30
N GLY A 119 -25.84 12.53 -11.03
CA GLY A 119 -25.75 11.09 -11.16
C GLY A 119 -25.95 10.19 -9.94
N ASN A 120 -26.11 10.70 -8.70
CA ASN A 120 -26.21 9.83 -7.51
C ASN A 120 -27.26 10.31 -6.48
N ASN A 121 -28.54 10.28 -6.83
CA ASN A 121 -29.62 10.68 -5.92
C ASN A 121 -29.85 9.73 -4.73
N ASN A 122 -29.15 8.61 -4.66
CA ASN A 122 -29.34 7.57 -3.64
C ASN A 122 -28.14 7.38 -2.71
N GLN A 123 -27.24 8.37 -2.64
CA GLN A 123 -26.04 8.24 -1.82
C GLN A 123 -25.81 9.47 -0.93
N PHE A 124 -25.56 9.25 0.36
CA PHE A 124 -25.15 10.27 1.32
C PHE A 124 -23.68 10.12 1.68
N ILE A 125 -23.00 11.25 1.82
CA ILE A 125 -21.63 11.30 2.34
C ILE A 125 -21.62 12.21 3.56
N LEU A 126 -21.08 11.68 4.67
CA LEU A 126 -20.98 12.35 5.95
C LEU A 126 -19.58 12.16 6.53
N TYR A 127 -19.22 13.01 7.47
CA TYR A 127 -17.92 13.00 8.13
C TYR A 127 -18.06 13.15 9.64
N SER A 128 -17.19 12.50 10.39
CA SER A 128 -17.06 12.64 11.84
C SER A 128 -15.61 12.42 12.25
N TYR A 129 -15.16 13.03 13.31
CA TYR A 129 -13.97 12.54 14.00
C TYR A 129 -14.27 11.23 14.71
N ALA A 130 -13.23 10.61 15.28
CA ALA A 130 -13.36 9.37 16.03
C ALA A 130 -14.37 9.53 17.19
N ASN A 131 -15.20 8.53 17.39
CA ASN A 131 -16.14 8.42 18.50
C ASN A 131 -16.18 6.96 18.98
N ASP A 132 -16.21 6.76 20.30
CA ASP A 132 -16.30 5.46 20.94
C ASP A 132 -17.50 5.42 21.89
N TRP A 133 -18.44 4.52 21.63
CA TRP A 133 -19.63 4.29 22.45
C TRP A 133 -19.68 2.88 23.04
N THR A 134 -18.52 2.21 23.09
CA THR A 134 -18.37 0.88 23.68
C THR A 134 -18.91 0.81 25.11
N LYS A 135 -18.66 1.87 25.89
CA LYS A 135 -19.03 1.95 27.32
C LYS A 135 -20.36 2.66 27.57
N ASP A 136 -20.84 3.42 26.60
CA ASP A 136 -22.03 4.26 26.72
C ASP A 136 -22.77 4.31 25.38
N THR A 137 -23.79 3.49 25.26
CA THR A 137 -24.58 3.33 24.04
C THR A 137 -25.42 4.56 23.70
N ASP A 138 -25.68 5.45 24.65
CA ASP A 138 -26.41 6.70 24.39
C ASP A 138 -25.58 7.68 23.54
N ARG A 139 -24.28 7.44 23.47
CA ARG A 139 -23.33 8.18 22.64
C ARG A 139 -23.19 7.59 21.23
N GLU A 140 -24.00 6.61 20.86
CA GLU A 140 -23.98 6.00 19.53
C GLU A 140 -24.11 7.05 18.42
N THR A 141 -23.18 7.06 17.49
CA THR A 141 -23.29 7.84 16.25
C THR A 141 -24.19 7.11 15.27
N TYR A 142 -25.23 7.77 14.79
CA TYR A 142 -26.13 7.21 13.79
C TYR A 142 -26.66 8.31 12.84
N VAL A 143 -27.28 7.88 11.75
CA VAL A 143 -27.88 8.78 10.77
C VAL A 143 -29.40 8.51 10.73
N LEU A 144 -30.19 9.55 10.91
CA LEU A 144 -31.61 9.55 10.56
C LEU A 144 -31.73 9.93 9.09
N ILE A 145 -32.50 9.18 8.33
CA ILE A 145 -32.81 9.50 6.95
C ILE A 145 -34.32 9.59 6.76
N ASN A 146 -34.77 10.56 5.97
CA ASN A 146 -36.11 10.60 5.42
C ASN A 146 -36.04 10.21 3.95
N VAL A 147 -36.70 9.14 3.58
CA VAL A 147 -36.68 8.59 2.22
C VAL A 147 -38.12 8.55 1.69
N PRO A 148 -38.60 9.58 0.97
CA PRO A 148 -39.90 9.54 0.31
C PRO A 148 -39.94 8.39 -0.70
N VAL A 149 -40.95 7.53 -0.62
CA VAL A 149 -41.10 6.35 -1.47
C VAL A 149 -42.52 6.15 -1.97
N LYS A 150 -42.65 5.38 -3.05
CA LYS A 150 -43.87 4.64 -3.35
C LYS A 150 -43.75 3.24 -2.81
N ASP A 151 -44.76 2.79 -2.08
CA ASP A 151 -44.86 1.42 -1.59
C ASP A 151 -45.22 0.43 -2.72
N ALA A 152 -45.22 -0.88 -2.39
CA ALA A 152 -45.60 -1.93 -3.34
C ALA A 152 -47.04 -1.80 -3.88
N GLY A 153 -47.90 -1.07 -3.20
CA GLY A 153 -49.27 -0.75 -3.65
C GLY A 153 -49.35 0.52 -4.50
N GLY A 154 -48.22 1.21 -4.72
CA GLY A 154 -48.15 2.47 -5.47
C GLY A 154 -48.52 3.71 -4.65
N ASN A 155 -48.75 3.60 -3.33
CA ASN A 155 -49.05 4.72 -2.46
C ASN A 155 -47.80 5.53 -2.15
N THR A 156 -47.94 6.85 -2.16
CA THR A 156 -46.84 7.76 -1.82
C THR A 156 -46.75 7.92 -0.31
N ILE A 157 -45.51 7.76 0.23
CA ILE A 157 -45.16 8.01 1.60
C ILE A 157 -44.11 9.13 1.61
N ASP A 158 -44.51 10.35 2.00
CA ASP A 158 -43.61 11.52 1.97
C ASP A 158 -42.73 11.63 3.22
N GLN A 159 -43.26 11.26 4.38
CA GLN A 159 -42.51 11.20 5.65
C GLN A 159 -42.26 9.75 5.98
N ASN A 160 -40.99 9.36 5.87
CA ASN A 160 -40.60 7.97 5.91
C ASN A 160 -39.22 7.85 6.53
N TYR A 161 -39.16 7.87 7.88
CA TYR A 161 -37.96 8.01 8.63
C TYR A 161 -37.38 6.65 9.03
N TYR A 162 -36.05 6.55 8.83
CA TYR A 162 -35.26 5.38 9.25
C TYR A 162 -34.05 5.78 10.06
N LYS A 163 -33.67 4.93 11.03
CA LYS A 163 -32.42 5.04 11.79
C LYS A 163 -31.39 4.10 11.19
N ILE A 164 -30.25 4.63 10.80
CA ILE A 164 -29.11 3.90 10.24
C ILE A 164 -27.93 4.04 11.21
N PRO A 165 -27.58 3.01 11.97
CA PRO A 165 -26.31 2.98 12.71
C PRO A 165 -25.14 3.13 11.74
N VAL A 166 -24.12 3.89 12.11
CA VAL A 166 -22.94 4.08 11.23
C VAL A 166 -21.88 3.01 11.41
N ASN A 167 -21.98 2.24 12.50
CA ASN A 167 -21.21 1.05 12.71
C ASN A 167 -22.08 -0.03 13.36
N TYR A 168 -21.57 -1.24 13.36
CA TYR A 168 -22.35 -2.39 13.77
C TYR A 168 -22.56 -2.45 15.31
N ARG A 169 -23.75 -2.86 15.72
CA ARG A 169 -24.12 -3.14 17.09
C ARG A 169 -24.59 -4.59 17.21
N LEU A 170 -23.99 -5.38 18.10
CA LEU A 170 -24.43 -6.75 18.32
C LEU A 170 -25.87 -6.80 18.87
N PRO A 171 -26.75 -7.66 18.33
CA PRO A 171 -28.16 -7.71 18.71
C PRO A 171 -28.41 -8.09 20.17
N ASP A 172 -27.50 -8.86 20.75
CA ASP A 172 -27.63 -9.42 22.11
C ASP A 172 -27.09 -8.51 23.22
N GLY A 173 -26.55 -7.33 22.86
CA GLY A 173 -25.92 -6.43 23.82
C GLY A 173 -24.67 -7.00 24.48
N SER A 174 -24.11 -8.09 23.96
CA SER A 174 -22.90 -8.72 24.52
C SER A 174 -21.72 -7.77 24.49
N THR A 175 -20.92 -7.80 25.56
CA THR A 175 -19.71 -6.98 25.69
C THR A 175 -18.46 -7.62 25.08
N ASN A 176 -18.56 -8.84 24.57
CA ASN A 176 -17.49 -9.51 23.82
C ASN A 176 -17.39 -8.92 22.41
N GLN A 177 -16.78 -7.76 22.32
CA GLN A 177 -16.78 -6.97 21.13
C GLN A 177 -15.43 -7.05 20.45
N ALA A 178 -15.54 -7.17 19.22
CA ALA A 178 -14.45 -6.92 18.34
C ALA A 178 -13.99 -5.44 18.47
N GLU A 179 -12.68 -5.20 18.52
CA GLU A 179 -12.09 -3.87 18.75
C GLU A 179 -12.58 -2.77 17.80
N SER A 180 -13.16 -3.12 16.65
CA SER A 180 -13.65 -2.17 15.64
C SER A 180 -15.14 -1.87 15.71
N LEU A 181 -15.90 -2.56 16.57
CA LEU A 181 -17.34 -2.33 16.75
C LEU A 181 -17.61 -1.23 17.79
N TYR A 182 -18.79 -0.63 17.74
CA TYR A 182 -19.25 0.42 18.66
C TYR A 182 -18.36 1.66 18.69
N LYS A 183 -17.69 1.95 17.58
CA LYS A 183 -16.86 3.16 17.42
C LYS A 183 -16.73 3.56 15.98
N LEU A 184 -16.42 4.83 15.76
CA LEU A 184 -15.87 5.35 14.52
C LEU A 184 -14.37 5.58 14.70
N GLU A 185 -13.58 4.92 13.88
CA GLU A 185 -12.14 5.10 13.85
C GLU A 185 -11.74 6.12 12.78
N ARG A 186 -10.75 6.91 13.07
CA ARG A 186 -10.16 7.83 12.11
C ARG A 186 -9.58 7.10 10.89
N ASN A 187 -9.48 7.80 9.77
CA ASN A 187 -8.94 7.29 8.51
C ASN A 187 -9.66 6.04 7.97
N ARG A 188 -10.93 5.84 8.34
CA ARG A 188 -11.76 4.74 7.84
C ARG A 188 -12.88 5.26 6.95
N LEU A 189 -13.26 4.47 5.96
CA LEU A 189 -14.48 4.59 5.18
C LEU A 189 -15.49 3.55 5.69
N TYR A 190 -16.61 4.04 6.19
CA TYR A 190 -17.77 3.23 6.55
C TYR A 190 -18.73 3.26 5.37
N ASP A 191 -18.75 2.20 4.58
CA ASP A 191 -19.62 2.05 3.42
C ASP A 191 -20.85 1.24 3.82
N ILE A 192 -22.00 1.91 3.84
CA ILE A 192 -23.25 1.39 4.37
C ILE A 192 -24.25 1.29 3.22
N ARG A 193 -24.76 0.09 2.96
CA ARG A 193 -25.81 -0.15 1.98
C ARG A 193 -27.11 -0.47 2.69
N VAL A 194 -28.13 0.28 2.38
CA VAL A 194 -29.43 0.21 3.04
C VAL A 194 -30.46 -0.22 2.04
N ASN A 195 -31.19 -1.30 2.33
CA ASN A 195 -32.34 -1.72 1.55
C ASN A 195 -33.60 -1.11 2.16
N ILE A 196 -34.35 -0.39 1.33
CA ILE A 196 -35.67 0.11 1.66
C ILE A 196 -36.67 -0.97 1.24
N ASP A 197 -37.03 -1.83 2.19
CA ASP A 197 -37.86 -3.02 2.01
C ASP A 197 -39.17 -2.98 2.78
N LYS A 198 -39.39 -1.95 3.59
CA LYS A 198 -40.59 -1.71 4.41
C LYS A 198 -40.78 -0.21 4.65
N ALA A 199 -41.97 0.16 5.05
CA ALA A 199 -42.25 1.55 5.45
C ALA A 199 -41.50 1.92 6.71
N GLY A 200 -40.97 3.14 6.77
CA GLY A 200 -40.43 3.77 7.97
C GLY A 200 -41.53 4.32 8.87
N ASP A 201 -41.16 5.10 9.86
CA ASP A 201 -42.10 5.84 10.70
C ASP A 201 -42.32 7.26 10.14
N THR A 202 -43.45 7.86 10.48
CA THR A 202 -43.77 9.26 10.14
C THR A 202 -43.13 10.25 11.13
N ASP A 203 -42.68 9.77 12.31
CA ASP A 203 -41.98 10.56 13.31
C ASP A 203 -40.47 10.17 13.34
N PRO A 204 -39.55 11.15 13.19
CA PRO A 204 -38.12 10.88 13.26
C PRO A 204 -37.66 10.36 14.63
N HIS A 205 -38.40 10.58 15.72
CA HIS A 205 -38.09 10.05 17.06
C HIS A 205 -38.44 8.58 17.19
N SER A 206 -39.34 8.08 16.39
CA SER A 206 -39.75 6.67 16.29
C SER A 206 -39.19 5.98 15.05
N ALA A 207 -38.18 6.57 14.42
CA ALA A 207 -37.58 6.09 13.17
C ALA A 207 -37.26 4.59 13.18
N VAL A 208 -37.71 3.88 12.16
CA VAL A 208 -37.55 2.43 12.05
C VAL A 208 -36.08 2.09 11.76
N GLN A 209 -35.51 1.18 12.53
CA GLN A 209 -34.19 0.66 12.21
C GLN A 209 -34.28 -0.28 11.00
N LEU A 210 -33.56 0.05 9.95
CA LEU A 210 -33.41 -0.82 8.78
C LEU A 210 -32.22 -1.77 8.96
N ASN A 211 -32.33 -2.92 8.33
CA ASN A 211 -31.20 -3.80 8.16
C ASN A 211 -30.26 -3.17 7.13
N ALA A 212 -29.01 -3.01 7.53
CA ALA A 212 -27.99 -2.41 6.69
C ALA A 212 -26.78 -3.35 6.56
N GLY A 213 -26.18 -3.39 5.39
CA GLY A 213 -24.90 -4.04 5.17
C GLY A 213 -23.77 -3.04 5.41
N TYR A 214 -22.76 -3.46 6.18
CA TYR A 214 -21.63 -2.60 6.53
C TYR A 214 -20.33 -3.15 5.96
N THR A 215 -19.54 -2.26 5.37
CA THR A 215 -18.16 -2.53 5.02
C THR A 215 -17.29 -1.44 5.62
N ILE A 216 -16.32 -1.81 6.45
CA ILE A 216 -15.35 -0.89 7.02
C ILE A 216 -14.02 -1.15 6.33
N GLN A 217 -13.43 -0.13 5.71
CA GLN A 217 -12.19 -0.23 4.96
C GLN A 217 -11.30 0.99 5.18
N ASP A 218 -10.03 0.86 4.84
CA ASP A 218 -9.16 2.02 4.81
C ASP A 218 -9.66 3.06 3.82
N TRP A 219 -9.63 4.33 4.17
CA TRP A 219 -10.16 5.40 3.34
C TRP A 219 -9.42 5.57 2.00
N SER A 220 -8.63 4.67 1.61
CA SER A 220 -7.83 4.80 0.39
C SER A 220 -8.29 3.98 -0.79
N THR A 221 -9.31 3.14 -0.73
CA THR A 221 -9.76 2.47 -1.99
C THR A 221 -10.79 1.33 -1.87
N HIS A 222 -11.58 1.19 -2.88
CA HIS A 222 -12.29 0.07 -3.56
C HIS A 222 -13.44 -0.63 -2.83
N GLU A 223 -14.51 -0.83 -3.60
CA GLU A 223 -15.82 -1.32 -3.19
C GLU A 223 -15.90 -2.83 -2.98
N VAL A 224 -16.70 -3.25 -2.01
CA VAL A 224 -17.16 -4.65 -1.85
C VAL A 224 -18.68 -4.68 -1.65
N LEU A 225 -19.34 -5.59 -2.36
CA LEU A 225 -20.79 -5.78 -2.38
C LEU A 225 -21.30 -6.63 -1.20
N VAL A 226 -22.40 -6.23 -0.58
CA VAL A 226 -23.03 -6.96 0.53
C VAL A 226 -24.53 -7.14 0.29
N SER A 227 -25.09 -8.34 0.44
CA SER A 227 -26.51 -8.64 0.40
C SER A 227 -27.08 -8.95 1.80
N VAL A 228 -28.36 -8.71 2.03
CA VAL A 228 -28.95 -8.59 3.38
C VAL A 228 -30.12 -9.54 3.61
N GLU A 229 -30.01 -10.36 4.64
CA GLU A 229 -31.08 -10.74 5.54
C GLU A 229 -30.52 -10.77 6.98
N GLY A 230 -30.99 -9.84 7.83
CA GLY A 230 -30.40 -9.64 9.16
C GLY A 230 -29.12 -8.79 9.11
N ILE A 231 -28.61 -8.41 10.28
CA ILE A 231 -27.36 -7.66 10.36
C ILE A 231 -26.19 -8.63 10.09
N ASN A 232 -25.79 -8.75 8.84
CA ASN A 232 -24.69 -9.58 8.43
C ASN A 232 -23.44 -8.74 8.14
N PHE A 233 -22.32 -9.17 8.65
CA PHE A 233 -21.03 -8.55 8.37
C PHE A 233 -19.91 -9.57 8.31
N ILE A 234 -18.85 -9.22 7.60
CA ILE A 234 -17.52 -9.80 7.72
C ILE A 234 -16.49 -8.68 7.70
N TYR A 235 -15.57 -8.73 8.64
CA TYR A 235 -14.47 -7.78 8.77
C TYR A 235 -13.16 -8.53 8.90
N VAL A 236 -12.16 -8.13 8.15
CA VAL A 236 -10.77 -8.58 8.29
C VAL A 236 -9.90 -7.36 8.56
N LYS A 237 -9.07 -7.42 9.61
CA LYS A 237 -8.27 -6.30 10.06
C LYS A 237 -7.32 -5.79 8.98
N ASP A 238 -6.60 -6.70 8.35
CA ASP A 238 -5.60 -6.37 7.34
C ASP A 238 -6.05 -6.94 5.98
N THR A 239 -6.43 -6.05 5.07
CA THR A 239 -6.91 -6.43 3.71
C THR A 239 -5.85 -6.27 2.64
N LYS A 240 -4.79 -5.51 2.94
CA LYS A 240 -3.58 -5.36 2.13
C LYS A 240 -2.39 -5.67 3.02
N ILE A 241 -1.74 -6.79 2.76
CA ILE A 241 -0.70 -7.35 3.61
C ILE A 241 0.63 -7.29 2.85
N SER A 242 1.68 -6.89 3.55
CA SER A 242 3.06 -6.99 3.08
C SER A 242 3.81 -8.02 3.92
N MET A 243 4.46 -8.98 3.26
CA MET A 243 5.25 -10.05 3.89
C MET A 243 6.72 -9.99 3.41
N PRO A 244 7.49 -8.98 3.86
CA PRO A 244 8.89 -8.87 3.48
C PRO A 244 9.71 -9.97 4.17
N ASN A 245 10.33 -10.85 3.39
CA ASN A 245 11.13 -11.99 3.84
C ASN A 245 10.45 -12.84 4.94
N ASN A 246 9.16 -13.00 4.85
CA ASN A 246 8.36 -13.76 5.79
C ASN A 246 7.57 -14.85 5.07
N THR A 247 7.55 -16.04 5.66
CA THR A 247 6.75 -17.19 5.16
C THR A 247 5.38 -17.29 5.80
N GLN A 248 5.08 -16.47 6.80
CA GLN A 248 3.82 -16.51 7.53
C GLN A 248 3.39 -15.12 7.96
N PHE A 249 2.07 -14.86 7.87
CA PHE A 249 1.42 -13.67 8.44
C PHE A 249 0.09 -14.08 9.06
N THR A 250 -0.28 -13.43 10.14
CA THR A 250 -1.56 -13.67 10.82
C THR A 250 -2.31 -12.36 10.98
N THR A 251 -3.54 -12.32 10.48
CA THR A 251 -4.51 -11.24 10.72
C THR A 251 -5.72 -11.77 11.47
N THR A 252 -6.59 -10.87 11.93
CA THR A 252 -7.80 -11.23 12.65
C THR A 252 -9.04 -10.94 11.83
N PHE A 253 -10.09 -11.73 12.05
CA PHE A 253 -11.39 -11.51 11.44
C PHE A 253 -12.51 -11.47 12.46
N GLN A 254 -13.63 -10.95 12.01
CA GLN A 254 -14.90 -10.93 12.75
C GLN A 254 -16.06 -11.09 11.78
N SER A 255 -17.06 -11.85 12.17
CA SER A 255 -18.18 -12.22 11.31
C SER A 255 -19.48 -12.35 12.10
N SER A 256 -20.58 -12.04 11.44
CA SER A 256 -21.92 -12.27 11.98
C SER A 256 -22.27 -13.76 12.12
N THR A 257 -21.64 -14.60 11.30
CA THR A 257 -21.83 -16.07 11.32
C THR A 257 -20.51 -16.78 11.60
N PRO A 258 -20.56 -18.01 12.20
CA PRO A 258 -19.34 -18.74 12.53
C PRO A 258 -18.70 -19.45 11.32
N ASP A 259 -19.41 -19.56 10.20
CA ASP A 259 -18.97 -20.31 9.01
C ASP A 259 -18.11 -19.42 8.10
N VAL A 260 -16.90 -19.12 8.54
CA VAL A 260 -15.95 -18.34 7.75
C VAL A 260 -15.05 -19.26 6.95
N VAL A 261 -14.98 -19.04 5.64
CA VAL A 261 -14.24 -19.87 4.70
C VAL A 261 -13.40 -19.03 3.74
N ILE A 262 -12.33 -19.64 3.24
CA ILE A 262 -11.45 -19.03 2.23
C ILE A 262 -11.88 -19.48 0.84
N LYS A 263 -11.98 -18.56 -0.09
CA LYS A 263 -12.39 -18.77 -1.49
C LYS A 263 -11.49 -18.05 -2.48
N GLN A 264 -11.51 -18.50 -3.73
CA GLN A 264 -10.90 -17.81 -4.89
C GLN A 264 -9.45 -17.41 -4.66
N ILE A 265 -8.62 -18.39 -4.29
CA ILE A 265 -7.20 -18.14 -4.06
C ILE A 265 -6.49 -18.05 -5.40
N THR A 266 -5.71 -16.99 -5.59
CA THR A 266 -4.81 -16.84 -6.74
C THR A 266 -3.40 -16.53 -6.27
N VAL A 267 -2.42 -17.02 -7.02
CA VAL A 267 -1.01 -16.66 -6.89
C VAL A 267 -0.54 -16.14 -8.24
N ASN A 268 -0.03 -14.92 -8.27
CA ASN A 268 0.37 -14.20 -9.49
C ASN A 268 -0.74 -14.24 -10.57
N GLY A 269 -1.99 -14.02 -10.14
CA GLY A 269 -3.16 -14.05 -11.02
C GLY A 269 -3.66 -15.45 -11.42
N THR A 270 -2.93 -16.52 -11.10
CA THR A 270 -3.32 -17.91 -11.43
C THR A 270 -4.06 -18.55 -10.25
N ALA A 271 -5.21 -19.17 -10.50
CA ALA A 271 -5.98 -19.86 -9.47
C ALA A 271 -5.23 -21.08 -8.91
N VAL A 272 -5.19 -21.21 -7.59
CA VAL A 272 -4.50 -22.29 -6.87
C VAL A 272 -5.40 -22.90 -5.80
N SER A 273 -5.07 -24.15 -5.40
CA SER A 273 -5.75 -24.83 -4.31
C SER A 273 -5.19 -24.40 -2.96
N ASN A 274 -6.06 -24.21 -1.96
CA ASN A 274 -5.64 -24.00 -0.58
C ASN A 274 -4.94 -25.23 -0.01
N GLY A 275 -3.88 -25.04 0.77
CA GLY A 275 -3.09 -26.14 1.31
C GLY A 275 -2.16 -26.82 0.30
N GLY A 276 -1.99 -26.21 -0.89
CA GLY A 276 -1.02 -26.61 -1.90
C GLY A 276 0.40 -26.14 -1.58
N LYS A 277 1.32 -26.37 -2.53
CA LYS A 277 2.74 -25.96 -2.37
C LYS A 277 2.93 -24.43 -2.35
N GLU A 278 2.03 -23.69 -3.01
CA GLU A 278 2.18 -22.24 -3.19
C GLU A 278 1.70 -21.44 -1.99
N VAL A 279 0.58 -21.86 -1.39
CA VAL A 279 -0.03 -21.13 -0.29
C VAL A 279 -0.94 -22.05 0.53
N ASN A 280 -0.95 -21.83 1.84
CA ASN A 280 -1.89 -22.42 2.77
C ASN A 280 -2.50 -21.32 3.64
N ILE A 281 -3.82 -21.17 3.59
CA ILE A 281 -4.55 -20.17 4.36
C ILE A 281 -5.50 -20.90 5.30
N THR A 282 -5.29 -20.71 6.59
CA THR A 282 -6.15 -21.29 7.63
C THR A 282 -6.98 -20.21 8.30
N VAL A 283 -8.19 -20.57 8.71
CA VAL A 283 -9.08 -19.69 9.46
C VAL A 283 -9.53 -20.42 10.73
N THR A 284 -9.72 -19.70 11.83
CA THR A 284 -10.25 -20.27 13.08
C THR A 284 -11.62 -20.90 12.80
N PRO A 285 -11.77 -22.22 12.98
CA PRO A 285 -12.99 -22.93 12.57
C PRO A 285 -14.17 -22.61 13.51
N ASN A 286 -15.37 -22.59 12.96
CA ASN A 286 -16.64 -22.46 13.69
C ASN A 286 -16.68 -21.27 14.66
N ALA A 287 -16.07 -20.15 14.29
CA ALA A 287 -15.95 -18.97 15.14
C ALA A 287 -16.45 -17.71 14.42
N LYS A 288 -17.11 -16.83 15.17
CA LYS A 288 -17.50 -15.50 14.71
C LYS A 288 -16.33 -14.49 14.78
N SER A 289 -15.24 -14.83 15.44
CA SER A 289 -14.00 -14.06 15.48
C SER A 289 -12.82 -14.99 15.65
N GLY A 290 -11.67 -14.62 15.11
CA GLY A 290 -10.47 -15.44 15.22
C GLY A 290 -9.36 -14.95 14.29
N ASN A 291 -8.47 -15.87 13.96
CA ASN A 291 -7.31 -15.60 13.15
C ASN A 291 -7.47 -16.15 11.73
N ILE A 292 -6.89 -15.44 10.78
CA ILE A 292 -6.56 -15.90 9.45
C ILE A 292 -5.05 -15.96 9.37
N THR A 293 -4.50 -17.16 9.18
CA THR A 293 -3.06 -17.34 9.04
C THR A 293 -2.73 -17.73 7.61
N ILE A 294 -1.89 -16.95 6.97
CA ILE A 294 -1.41 -17.14 5.62
C ILE A 294 0.01 -17.71 5.72
N THR A 295 0.25 -18.85 5.12
CA THR A 295 1.57 -19.48 5.03
C THR A 295 1.92 -19.68 3.57
N SER A 296 3.07 -19.20 3.13
CA SER A 296 3.55 -19.29 1.75
C SER A 296 5.07 -19.37 1.74
N PRO A 297 5.67 -20.29 0.96
CA PRO A 297 7.13 -20.31 0.80
C PRO A 297 7.60 -19.02 0.11
N LEU A 298 8.81 -18.58 0.45
CA LEU A 298 9.41 -17.41 -0.19
C LEU A 298 9.56 -17.64 -1.70
N PRO A 299 9.37 -16.57 -2.50
CA PRO A 299 9.65 -16.64 -3.93
C PRO A 299 11.13 -16.95 -4.19
N GLU A 300 11.40 -17.88 -5.10
CA GLU A 300 12.77 -18.25 -5.49
C GLU A 300 13.28 -17.48 -6.72
N ASN A 301 12.39 -16.75 -7.42
CA ASN A 301 12.71 -16.03 -8.65
C ASN A 301 13.10 -14.56 -8.45
N PHE A 302 13.31 -14.12 -7.21
CA PHE A 302 13.66 -12.74 -6.84
C PHE A 302 12.60 -11.68 -7.19
N LEU A 303 11.38 -12.10 -7.44
CA LEU A 303 10.23 -11.24 -7.67
C LEU A 303 9.27 -11.27 -6.49
N ALA A 304 8.41 -10.27 -6.38
CA ALA A 304 7.30 -10.32 -5.46
C ALA A 304 6.31 -11.41 -5.89
N LYS A 305 5.73 -12.10 -4.92
CA LYS A 305 4.62 -13.04 -5.12
C LYS A 305 3.34 -12.36 -4.68
N ASP A 306 2.41 -12.19 -5.59
CA ASP A 306 1.09 -11.63 -5.32
C ASP A 306 0.11 -12.76 -5.00
N ILE A 307 -0.44 -12.75 -3.78
CA ILE A 307 -1.47 -13.69 -3.35
C ILE A 307 -2.75 -12.90 -3.15
N ALA A 308 -3.84 -13.36 -3.75
CA ALA A 308 -5.16 -12.79 -3.52
C ALA A 308 -6.17 -13.88 -3.17
N PHE A 309 -7.07 -13.58 -2.25
CA PHE A 309 -8.12 -14.51 -1.85
C PHE A 309 -9.34 -13.79 -1.29
N GLN A 310 -10.43 -14.49 -1.18
CA GLN A 310 -11.66 -14.01 -0.57
C GLN A 310 -11.90 -14.72 0.76
N VAL A 311 -12.27 -13.94 1.76
CA VAL A 311 -12.84 -14.44 3.03
C VAL A 311 -14.34 -14.30 2.92
N ALA A 312 -15.06 -15.40 3.03
CA ALA A 312 -16.52 -15.44 2.95
C ALA A 312 -17.12 -15.94 4.25
N ASN A 313 -18.29 -15.44 4.64
CA ASN A 313 -19.03 -15.96 5.78
C ASN A 313 -20.28 -16.76 5.35
N GLY A 314 -20.94 -17.42 6.30
CA GLY A 314 -22.13 -18.21 6.06
C GLY A 314 -23.35 -17.42 5.55
N ALA A 315 -23.34 -16.10 5.69
CA ALA A 315 -24.35 -15.21 5.11
C ALA A 315 -24.04 -14.80 3.65
N GLY A 316 -22.98 -15.32 3.05
CA GLY A 316 -22.59 -15.05 1.66
C GLY A 316 -21.81 -13.76 1.46
N LEU A 317 -21.45 -13.05 2.52
CA LEU A 317 -20.61 -11.86 2.44
C LEU A 317 -19.17 -12.22 2.18
N THR A 318 -18.47 -11.42 1.38
CA THR A 318 -17.08 -11.64 1.03
C THR A 318 -16.23 -10.39 1.26
N GLN A 319 -14.97 -10.59 1.66
CA GLN A 319 -13.96 -9.56 1.71
C GLN A 319 -12.71 -10.03 0.97
N ASN A 320 -12.20 -9.19 0.07
CA ASN A 320 -10.99 -9.48 -0.69
C ASN A 320 -9.75 -9.11 0.13
N ILE A 321 -8.78 -10.01 0.13
CA ILE A 321 -7.48 -9.83 0.77
C ILE A 321 -6.40 -9.94 -0.30
N THR A 322 -5.43 -9.05 -0.26
CA THR A 322 -4.25 -9.10 -1.11
C THR A 322 -2.98 -9.13 -0.26
N VAL A 323 -2.04 -9.95 -0.66
CA VAL A 323 -0.75 -10.12 0.03
C VAL A 323 0.35 -9.97 -1.00
N ALA A 324 1.29 -9.07 -0.75
CA ALA A 324 2.54 -8.96 -1.49
C ALA A 324 3.64 -9.60 -0.64
N GLN A 325 4.14 -10.76 -1.05
CA GLN A 325 5.22 -11.47 -0.40
C GLN A 325 6.53 -11.23 -1.16
N TYR A 326 7.56 -10.81 -0.44
CA TYR A 326 8.86 -10.49 -1.00
C TYR A 326 9.93 -11.48 -0.52
N PRO A 327 10.83 -11.94 -1.41
CA PRO A 327 12.03 -12.68 -0.98
C PRO A 327 13.00 -11.76 -0.25
N ALA A 328 14.06 -12.33 0.31
CA ALA A 328 15.11 -11.56 0.99
C ALA A 328 15.75 -10.48 0.09
N LEU A 329 15.98 -10.84 -1.16
CA LEU A 329 16.36 -9.92 -2.25
C LEU A 329 15.23 -9.93 -3.27
N TYR A 330 14.89 -8.76 -3.76
CA TYR A 330 13.79 -8.60 -4.72
C TYR A 330 14.18 -7.58 -5.78
N ILE A 331 13.82 -7.88 -7.02
CA ILE A 331 14.00 -6.99 -8.17
C ILE A 331 12.68 -6.89 -8.95
N SER A 332 12.35 -5.70 -9.40
CA SER A 332 11.13 -5.43 -10.16
C SER A 332 11.44 -4.54 -11.36
N SER A 333 10.66 -4.67 -12.41
CA SER A 333 10.74 -3.83 -13.61
C SER A 333 9.41 -3.19 -13.99
N ASP A 334 8.53 -2.98 -13.02
CA ASP A 334 7.15 -2.51 -13.25
C ASP A 334 7.06 -1.02 -13.62
N ILE A 335 8.16 -0.29 -13.46
CA ILE A 335 8.22 1.15 -13.70
C ILE A 335 8.64 1.42 -15.14
N SER A 336 7.81 2.13 -15.86
CA SER A 336 8.10 2.58 -17.22
C SER A 336 8.54 4.05 -17.24
N ALA A 337 9.68 4.35 -17.86
CA ALA A 337 10.15 5.71 -18.06
C ALA A 337 9.34 6.43 -19.15
N ASP A 338 9.05 7.70 -18.93
CA ASP A 338 8.49 8.62 -19.93
C ASP A 338 9.62 9.22 -20.77
N ALA A 339 10.19 8.38 -21.61
CA ALA A 339 11.31 8.75 -22.45
C ALA A 339 11.02 8.36 -23.92
N PRO A 340 11.53 9.13 -24.90
CA PRO A 340 11.34 8.80 -26.31
C PRO A 340 11.96 7.44 -26.64
N ASP A 341 11.35 6.74 -27.56
CA ASP A 341 11.81 5.43 -28.02
C ASP A 341 13.18 5.55 -28.70
N GLY A 342 14.20 5.05 -28.04
CA GLY A 342 15.58 5.07 -28.55
C GLY A 342 15.86 4.01 -29.62
N GLY A 343 14.85 3.23 -30.03
CA GLY A 343 14.96 2.23 -31.09
C GLY A 343 15.78 0.99 -30.74
N GLN A 344 16.11 0.76 -29.48
CA GLN A 344 16.94 -0.36 -29.05
C GLN A 344 16.24 -1.22 -27.97
N GLY A 345 15.41 -2.15 -28.38
CA GLY A 345 14.90 -3.22 -27.53
C GLY A 345 13.88 -2.79 -26.45
N GLN A 346 13.22 -3.78 -25.87
CA GLN A 346 12.12 -3.55 -24.91
C GLN A 346 12.55 -2.98 -23.55
N ASN A 347 13.82 -3.07 -23.18
CA ASN A 347 14.35 -2.65 -21.89
C ASN A 347 14.67 -1.15 -21.80
N ASN A 348 14.62 -0.42 -22.90
CA ASN A 348 14.99 1.00 -22.96
C ASN A 348 14.15 1.91 -22.08
N LYS A 349 12.91 1.53 -21.82
CA LYS A 349 11.94 2.34 -21.07
C LYS A 349 11.67 1.81 -19.66
N LYS A 350 12.40 0.79 -19.21
CA LYS A 350 12.15 0.21 -17.89
C LYS A 350 13.18 0.67 -16.88
N MET A 351 12.70 1.19 -15.78
CA MET A 351 13.44 1.35 -14.54
C MET A 351 13.24 0.11 -13.68
N TYR A 352 14.22 -0.22 -12.86
CA TYR A 352 14.19 -1.39 -11.99
C TYR A 352 14.33 -0.96 -10.54
N ILE A 353 13.64 -1.66 -9.66
CA ILE A 353 13.79 -1.49 -8.21
C ILE A 353 14.49 -2.72 -7.65
N MET A 354 15.54 -2.46 -6.87
CA MET A 354 16.25 -3.46 -6.06
C MET A 354 15.95 -3.20 -4.58
N ASN A 355 15.59 -4.25 -3.87
CA ASN A 355 15.34 -4.16 -2.44
C ASN A 355 15.96 -5.35 -1.71
N SER A 356 16.62 -5.10 -0.59
CA SER A 356 17.07 -6.13 0.34
C SER A 356 16.41 -5.93 1.70
N PHE A 357 15.68 -6.96 2.15
CA PHE A 357 15.05 -6.99 3.47
C PHE A 357 15.97 -7.56 4.56
N VAL A 358 17.15 -7.99 4.19
CA VAL A 358 18.18 -8.47 5.11
C VAL A 358 19.53 -7.84 4.79
N ALA A 359 20.34 -7.61 5.81
CA ALA A 359 21.69 -7.04 5.68
C ALA A 359 22.77 -8.11 5.47
N ASP A 360 22.40 -9.34 5.14
CA ASP A 360 23.28 -10.47 5.00
C ASP A 360 23.24 -11.03 3.57
N PHE A 361 24.34 -10.90 2.87
CA PHE A 361 24.50 -11.42 1.52
C PHE A 361 25.18 -12.82 1.50
N SER A 362 25.43 -13.43 2.65
CA SER A 362 26.12 -14.73 2.73
C SER A 362 25.36 -15.86 2.00
N THR A 363 24.05 -15.72 1.88
CA THR A 363 23.16 -16.67 1.21
C THR A 363 22.96 -16.40 -0.28
N LEU A 364 23.61 -15.37 -0.83
CA LEU A 364 23.51 -15.09 -2.27
C LEU A 364 24.04 -16.31 -3.04
N PRO A 365 23.23 -16.92 -3.93
CA PRO A 365 23.68 -18.06 -4.72
C PRO A 365 24.76 -17.65 -5.73
N ASP A 366 25.56 -18.60 -6.13
CA ASP A 366 26.41 -18.43 -7.31
C ASP A 366 25.50 -18.35 -8.55
N PRO A 367 25.88 -17.59 -9.57
CA PRO A 367 25.20 -17.62 -10.85
C PRO A 367 25.20 -19.05 -11.38
N ASP A 368 24.04 -19.56 -11.71
CA ASP A 368 23.90 -20.87 -12.32
C ASP A 368 24.59 -20.89 -13.70
N GLU A 369 24.97 -22.10 -14.16
CA GLU A 369 25.38 -22.28 -15.54
C GLU A 369 24.26 -21.77 -16.46
N PHE A 370 24.66 -21.04 -17.48
CA PHE A 370 23.71 -20.37 -18.37
C PHE A 370 22.83 -21.38 -19.09
N ASN A 371 21.54 -21.11 -19.04
CA ASN A 371 20.61 -21.75 -19.94
C ASN A 371 20.90 -21.28 -21.37
N GLU A 372 21.19 -22.21 -22.28
CA GLU A 372 21.48 -21.96 -23.70
C GLU A 372 20.33 -21.28 -24.45
N ASP A 373 19.20 -21.03 -23.81
CA ASP A 373 17.97 -20.43 -24.35
C ASP A 373 17.94 -18.89 -24.33
N PHE A 374 19.05 -18.21 -24.33
CA PHE A 374 19.05 -16.83 -24.79
C PHE A 374 18.79 -16.83 -26.30
N GLY A 375 17.57 -16.61 -26.71
CA GLY A 375 17.02 -16.67 -28.05
C GLY A 375 18.04 -16.52 -29.19
N SER A 376 17.78 -17.12 -30.29
CA SER A 376 18.66 -17.36 -31.44
C SER A 376 19.49 -16.17 -32.01
N GLY A 377 19.46 -15.01 -31.37
CA GLY A 377 20.28 -13.82 -31.71
C GLY A 377 21.55 -13.64 -30.86
N TYR A 378 21.69 -14.35 -29.74
CA TYR A 378 22.82 -14.19 -28.80
C TYR A 378 23.76 -15.42 -28.75
N SER A 379 23.64 -16.33 -29.67
CA SER A 379 24.32 -17.63 -29.68
C SER A 379 25.85 -17.58 -29.82
N HIS A 380 26.47 -16.41 -29.82
CA HIS A 380 27.91 -16.29 -30.03
C HIS A 380 28.73 -15.98 -28.77
N TYR A 381 28.08 -15.82 -27.64
CA TYR A 381 28.72 -15.27 -26.45
C TYR A 381 28.28 -16.05 -25.20
N ALA A 382 29.11 -17.02 -24.82
CA ALA A 382 28.97 -17.67 -23.53
C ALA A 382 29.58 -16.75 -22.48
N PRO A 383 28.83 -16.37 -21.43
CA PRO A 383 29.39 -15.65 -20.29
C PRO A 383 30.44 -16.49 -19.58
N ASP A 384 31.38 -15.85 -18.89
CA ASP A 384 32.39 -16.53 -18.09
C ASP A 384 31.84 -16.90 -16.69
N PRO A 385 31.50 -18.18 -16.42
CA PRO A 385 30.97 -18.60 -15.13
C PRO A 385 31.91 -18.30 -13.96
N ALA A 386 33.23 -18.31 -14.23
CA ALA A 386 34.22 -18.01 -13.19
C ALA A 386 34.17 -16.54 -12.76
N LEU A 387 33.83 -15.64 -13.68
CA LEU A 387 33.65 -14.22 -13.35
C LEU A 387 32.41 -14.00 -12.49
N GLY A 388 31.28 -14.66 -12.82
CA GLY A 388 30.07 -14.60 -12.02
C GLY A 388 30.24 -15.13 -10.60
N ALA A 389 30.89 -16.29 -10.45
CA ALA A 389 31.23 -16.85 -9.16
C ALA A 389 32.16 -15.91 -8.34
N SER A 390 33.09 -15.22 -9.02
CA SER A 390 33.95 -14.21 -8.41
C SER A 390 33.14 -13.02 -7.88
N TYR A 391 32.15 -12.53 -8.64
CA TYR A 391 31.29 -11.41 -8.23
C TYR A 391 30.39 -11.80 -7.05
N ALA A 392 29.78 -12.98 -7.08
CA ALA A 392 29.00 -13.48 -5.96
C ALA A 392 29.86 -13.64 -4.69
N SER A 393 31.09 -14.16 -4.83
CA SER A 393 32.05 -14.27 -3.74
C SER A 393 32.46 -12.89 -3.19
N TYR A 394 32.67 -11.90 -4.06
CA TYR A 394 32.97 -10.54 -3.62
C TYR A 394 31.82 -9.96 -2.78
N ILE A 395 30.58 -10.10 -3.23
CA ILE A 395 29.40 -9.58 -2.50
C ILE A 395 29.28 -10.26 -1.14
N ARG A 396 29.34 -11.59 -1.08
CA ARG A 396 29.22 -12.34 0.18
C ARG A 396 30.29 -11.95 1.21
N ASN A 397 31.49 -11.64 0.77
CA ASN A 397 32.64 -11.40 1.66
C ASN A 397 32.93 -9.93 1.94
N ASN A 398 32.53 -9.01 1.07
CA ASN A 398 32.96 -7.61 1.10
C ASN A 398 31.83 -6.59 1.08
N ALA A 399 30.64 -6.93 0.58
CA ALA A 399 29.55 -5.97 0.51
C ALA A 399 29.07 -5.54 1.89
N VAL A 400 28.79 -4.26 2.04
CA VAL A 400 28.29 -3.66 3.28
C VAL A 400 26.91 -3.07 3.01
N PHE A 401 25.94 -3.52 3.79
CA PHE A 401 24.56 -3.03 3.67
C PHE A 401 24.44 -1.61 4.22
N GLY A 402 24.08 -0.66 3.39
CA GLY A 402 23.90 0.74 3.77
C GLY A 402 23.92 1.68 2.58
N TYR A 403 23.33 2.86 2.74
CA TYR A 403 23.29 3.86 1.68
C TYR A 403 24.70 4.33 1.31
N PRO A 404 25.07 4.27 0.02
CA PRO A 404 26.31 4.87 -0.46
C PRO A 404 26.30 6.38 -0.31
N LEU A 405 27.48 6.97 -0.23
CA LEU A 405 27.66 8.42 -0.29
C LEU A 405 27.37 8.93 -1.70
N THR A 406 26.83 10.13 -1.81
CA THR A 406 26.47 10.79 -3.07
C THR A 406 27.27 12.07 -3.28
N ASP A 407 27.35 12.54 -4.50
CA ASP A 407 28.00 13.83 -4.83
C ASP A 407 27.39 15.03 -4.10
N SER A 408 26.08 14.97 -3.81
CA SER A 408 25.36 16.02 -3.10
C SER A 408 25.78 16.17 -1.63
N GLU A 409 26.37 15.14 -1.05
CA GLU A 409 26.83 15.14 0.35
C GLU A 409 28.25 15.67 0.51
N HIS A 410 28.87 16.18 -0.57
CA HIS A 410 30.25 16.68 -0.61
C HIS A 410 31.30 15.70 -0.02
N ALA A 411 30.98 14.42 -0.06
CA ALA A 411 31.82 13.37 0.49
C ALA A 411 32.71 12.77 -0.62
N ALA A 412 33.81 12.16 -0.20
CA ALA A 412 34.65 11.38 -1.10
C ALA A 412 33.91 10.08 -1.47
N ILE A 413 33.18 10.11 -2.59
CA ILE A 413 32.42 8.96 -3.08
C ILE A 413 33.30 7.87 -3.68
N ASP A 414 34.53 8.18 -3.99
CA ASP A 414 35.54 7.35 -4.65
C ASP A 414 36.36 6.50 -3.69
N THR A 415 35.93 6.36 -2.44
CA THR A 415 36.59 5.50 -1.46
C THR A 415 36.20 4.04 -1.68
N GLU A 416 37.15 3.12 -1.36
CA GLU A 416 36.89 1.69 -1.38
C GLU A 416 35.76 1.30 -0.41
N GLU A 417 35.67 1.95 0.74
CA GLU A 417 34.59 1.71 1.70
C GLU A 417 33.23 2.05 1.10
N ASN A 418 33.11 3.19 0.43
CA ASN A 418 31.85 3.56 -0.23
C ASN A 418 31.51 2.61 -1.37
N ASN A 419 32.50 2.12 -2.09
CA ASN A 419 32.34 1.25 -3.24
C ASN A 419 31.89 -0.19 -2.87
N ARG A 420 31.98 -0.57 -1.62
CA ARG A 420 31.45 -1.82 -1.05
C ARG A 420 30.00 -1.71 -0.60
N ARG A 421 29.43 -0.51 -0.51
CA ARG A 421 28.07 -0.32 0.00
C ARG A 421 27.04 -0.76 -1.04
N VAL A 422 26.01 -1.41 -0.54
CA VAL A 422 24.79 -1.74 -1.29
C VAL A 422 23.62 -1.05 -0.60
N SER A 423 22.94 -0.20 -1.32
CA SER A 423 21.74 0.47 -0.79
C SER A 423 20.66 -0.53 -0.44
N PRO A 424 19.98 -0.39 0.70
CA PRO A 424 18.86 -1.25 1.08
C PRO A 424 17.71 -1.26 0.07
N HIS A 425 17.50 -0.11 -0.56
CA HIS A 425 16.43 0.08 -1.51
C HIS A 425 16.85 1.12 -2.53
N PHE A 426 17.01 0.72 -3.77
CA PHE A 426 17.45 1.61 -4.83
C PHE A 426 16.80 1.29 -6.17
N MET A 427 16.75 2.31 -7.01
CA MET A 427 16.22 2.22 -8.37
C MET A 427 17.37 2.35 -9.37
N LEU A 428 17.30 1.57 -10.43
CA LEU A 428 18.16 1.72 -11.62
C LEU A 428 17.40 2.52 -12.67
N ALA A 429 18.09 3.46 -13.28
CA ALA A 429 17.58 4.22 -14.42
C ALA A 429 17.22 3.28 -15.59
N SER A 430 16.34 3.73 -16.47
CA SER A 430 16.13 3.07 -17.75
C SER A 430 17.41 3.11 -18.61
N GLN A 431 17.36 2.56 -19.81
CA GLN A 431 18.50 2.65 -20.75
C GLN A 431 18.86 4.08 -21.16
N HIS A 432 17.95 5.05 -20.95
CA HIS A 432 18.26 6.46 -21.12
C HIS A 432 19.22 7.00 -20.06
N GLY A 433 19.22 6.42 -18.87
CA GLY A 433 20.21 6.67 -17.83
C GLY A 433 21.52 5.89 -18.03
N ALA A 434 21.57 5.01 -19.02
CA ALA A 434 22.81 4.37 -19.45
C ALA A 434 23.47 5.23 -20.53
N THR A 435 24.80 5.29 -20.52
CA THR A 435 25.54 5.98 -21.58
C THR A 435 26.29 4.99 -22.44
N ALA A 436 26.54 5.35 -23.70
CA ALA A 436 27.67 4.79 -24.42
C ALA A 436 28.98 5.04 -23.65
N ALA A 437 29.98 4.20 -23.89
CA ALA A 437 31.26 4.26 -23.18
C ALA A 437 31.86 5.67 -23.17
N GLY A 438 32.05 6.23 -21.98
CA GLY A 438 32.59 7.55 -21.70
C GLY A 438 33.67 7.53 -20.63
N THR A 439 34.26 8.67 -20.37
CA THR A 439 35.21 8.82 -19.25
C THR A 439 34.47 8.78 -17.91
N TYR A 440 35.16 8.42 -16.85
CA TYR A 440 34.60 8.45 -15.50
C TYR A 440 33.98 9.82 -15.14
N ALA A 441 34.71 10.91 -15.40
CA ALA A 441 34.22 12.27 -15.11
C ALA A 441 32.91 12.60 -15.87
N ALA A 442 32.82 12.23 -17.15
CA ALA A 442 31.61 12.44 -17.94
C ALA A 442 30.43 11.59 -17.41
N SER A 443 30.68 10.34 -17.02
CA SER A 443 29.68 9.44 -16.45
C SER A 443 29.16 9.93 -15.10
N ARG A 444 30.05 10.46 -14.25
CA ARG A 444 29.70 11.06 -12.95
C ARG A 444 28.79 12.27 -13.13
N ILE A 445 29.15 13.19 -14.04
CA ILE A 445 28.31 14.36 -14.38
C ILE A 445 26.96 13.89 -14.94
N LYS A 446 26.95 12.90 -15.81
CA LYS A 446 25.73 12.34 -16.39
C LYS A 446 24.75 11.90 -15.30
N CYS A 447 25.17 11.10 -14.33
CA CYS A 447 24.28 10.63 -13.29
C CYS A 447 23.84 11.75 -12.33
N ARG A 448 24.72 12.66 -11.96
CA ARG A 448 24.38 13.79 -11.10
C ARG A 448 23.30 14.69 -11.71
N ASP A 449 23.38 14.93 -13.02
CA ASP A 449 22.50 15.87 -13.73
C ASP A 449 21.33 15.14 -14.43
N TYR A 450 21.22 13.81 -14.23
CA TYR A 450 20.20 13.01 -14.89
C TYR A 450 18.82 13.21 -14.25
N VAL A 451 17.80 13.26 -15.10
CA VAL A 451 16.41 13.36 -14.70
C VAL A 451 15.59 12.34 -15.49
N GLU A 452 14.76 11.58 -14.83
CA GLU A 452 13.86 10.61 -15.45
C GLU A 452 12.47 10.69 -14.85
N ARG A 453 11.45 10.43 -15.66
CA ARG A 453 10.06 10.49 -15.24
C ARG A 453 9.40 9.13 -15.37
N ASP A 454 8.65 8.74 -14.35
CA ASP A 454 7.76 7.58 -14.40
C ASP A 454 6.57 7.89 -15.31
N ALA A 455 6.37 7.08 -16.36
CA ALA A 455 5.28 7.26 -17.31
C ALA A 455 3.89 6.97 -16.71
N THR A 456 3.83 6.17 -15.63
CA THR A 456 2.57 5.77 -14.99
C THR A 456 2.11 6.77 -13.95
N THR A 457 3.02 7.16 -13.05
CA THR A 457 2.71 8.06 -11.93
C THR A 457 2.91 9.53 -12.28
N GLY A 458 3.75 9.81 -13.29
CA GLY A 458 4.19 11.15 -13.65
C GLY A 458 5.23 11.73 -12.69
N GLU A 459 5.70 10.97 -11.72
CA GLU A 459 6.73 11.37 -10.78
C GLU A 459 8.07 11.55 -11.48
N THR A 460 8.83 12.56 -11.06
CA THR A 460 10.14 12.91 -11.66
C THR A 460 11.24 12.65 -10.65
N TYR A 461 12.26 11.92 -11.08
CA TYR A 461 13.42 11.55 -10.27
C TYR A 461 14.65 12.31 -10.77
N ALA A 462 15.33 13.02 -9.88
CA ALA A 462 16.50 13.87 -10.19
C ALA A 462 17.69 13.65 -9.22
N ASP A 463 17.60 12.69 -8.33
CA ASP A 463 18.58 12.38 -7.29
C ASP A 463 19.44 11.14 -7.64
N TRP A 464 19.81 11.04 -8.91
CA TRP A 464 20.61 9.92 -9.41
C TRP A 464 22.08 10.06 -9.01
N ARG A 465 22.73 8.91 -8.82
CA ARG A 465 24.15 8.77 -8.53
C ARG A 465 24.78 7.65 -9.35
N MET A 466 26.09 7.60 -9.33
CA MET A 466 26.78 6.42 -9.87
C MET A 466 26.56 5.22 -8.96
N PRO A 467 26.44 4.00 -9.54
CA PRO A 467 26.40 2.77 -8.74
C PRO A 467 27.74 2.50 -8.07
N THR A 468 27.73 1.80 -6.96
CA THR A 468 28.93 1.22 -6.39
C THR A 468 29.33 -0.05 -7.14
N GLN A 469 30.56 -0.52 -6.94
CA GLN A 469 31.02 -1.82 -7.49
C GLN A 469 30.17 -2.97 -6.96
N ALA A 470 29.87 -2.94 -5.66
CA ALA A 470 29.05 -3.98 -5.03
C ALA A 470 27.62 -4.01 -5.62
N GLU A 471 27.03 -2.84 -5.92
CA GLU A 471 25.73 -2.76 -6.57
C GLU A 471 25.76 -3.30 -8.01
N ILE A 472 26.78 -2.96 -8.79
CA ILE A 472 26.95 -3.51 -10.15
C ILE A 472 27.09 -5.03 -10.10
N TYR A 473 27.93 -5.55 -9.22
CA TYR A 473 28.09 -6.98 -9.06
C TYR A 473 26.78 -7.67 -8.62
N LEU A 474 26.05 -7.07 -7.69
CA LEU A 474 24.77 -7.63 -7.24
C LEU A 474 23.74 -7.71 -8.37
N ILE A 475 23.60 -6.65 -9.15
CA ILE A 475 22.70 -6.61 -10.32
C ILE A 475 23.10 -7.70 -11.32
N ASP A 476 24.40 -7.77 -11.61
CA ASP A 476 24.92 -8.69 -12.61
C ASP A 476 24.78 -10.15 -12.17
N VAL A 477 25.05 -10.46 -10.92
CA VAL A 477 24.82 -11.80 -10.36
C VAL A 477 23.34 -12.18 -10.43
N LEU A 478 22.44 -11.31 -9.96
CA LEU A 478 21.01 -11.61 -9.91
C LEU A 478 20.41 -11.82 -11.30
N GLN A 479 20.74 -10.96 -12.27
CA GLN A 479 20.22 -11.12 -13.64
C GLN A 479 20.70 -12.41 -14.32
N ASN A 480 21.77 -13.04 -13.83
CA ASN A 480 22.37 -14.26 -14.38
C ASN A 480 22.04 -15.52 -13.56
N ILE A 481 21.29 -15.42 -12.47
CA ILE A 481 20.75 -16.58 -11.78
C ILE A 481 19.62 -17.18 -12.61
N GLN A 482 19.63 -18.49 -12.84
CA GLN A 482 18.65 -19.18 -13.67
C GLN A 482 17.20 -18.90 -13.25
N LYS A 483 16.94 -18.90 -11.95
CA LYS A 483 15.60 -18.67 -11.39
C LYS A 483 15.15 -17.21 -11.45
N CYS A 484 16.03 -16.24 -11.65
CA CYS A 484 15.64 -14.84 -11.76
C CYS A 484 14.98 -14.58 -13.11
N GLU A 485 13.76 -14.07 -13.12
CA GLU A 485 13.01 -13.78 -14.34
C GLU A 485 13.39 -12.43 -14.97
N VAL A 486 14.05 -11.56 -14.21
CA VAL A 486 14.50 -10.26 -14.72
C VAL A 486 15.89 -10.41 -15.33
N LYS A 487 16.00 -10.21 -16.63
CA LYS A 487 17.23 -10.39 -17.42
C LYS A 487 17.57 -9.10 -18.20
N GLY A 488 18.80 -9.00 -18.67
CA GLY A 488 19.22 -7.96 -19.60
C GLY A 488 19.21 -6.55 -19.02
N ILE A 489 19.54 -6.39 -17.74
CA ILE A 489 19.65 -5.08 -17.10
C ILE A 489 20.99 -4.43 -17.44
N LEU A 490 22.08 -5.16 -17.21
CA LEU A 490 23.45 -4.77 -17.61
C LEU A 490 23.83 -5.61 -18.83
N GLU A 491 23.92 -4.96 -19.97
CA GLU A 491 24.22 -5.63 -21.23
C GLU A 491 25.59 -5.20 -21.74
N GLY A 492 26.41 -6.20 -22.06
CA GLY A 492 27.51 -6.13 -23.01
C GLY A 492 28.56 -5.05 -22.85
N HIS A 493 28.73 -4.45 -21.65
CA HIS A 493 29.66 -3.33 -21.47
C HIS A 493 30.40 -3.41 -20.13
N SER A 494 31.54 -2.74 -20.07
CA SER A 494 32.13 -2.36 -18.78
C SER A 494 31.40 -1.12 -18.26
N TYR A 495 31.14 -1.10 -16.96
CA TYR A 495 30.43 -0.04 -16.28
C TYR A 495 31.33 0.66 -15.27
N TRP A 496 31.28 1.99 -15.23
CA TRP A 496 31.93 2.78 -14.18
C TRP A 496 31.23 2.58 -12.84
N SER A 497 32.01 2.33 -11.82
CA SER A 497 31.57 2.40 -10.43
C SER A 497 32.01 3.71 -9.77
N SER A 498 31.48 3.99 -8.56
CA SER A 498 31.69 5.26 -7.85
C SER A 498 33.16 5.56 -7.50
N ASN A 499 34.04 4.54 -7.41
CA ASN A 499 35.47 4.71 -7.14
C ASN A 499 36.37 4.81 -8.39
N ALA A 500 35.80 5.17 -9.53
CA ALA A 500 36.51 5.27 -10.80
C ALA A 500 37.08 3.94 -11.33
N SER A 501 36.68 2.79 -10.79
CA SER A 501 36.98 1.50 -11.38
C SER A 501 35.90 1.10 -12.39
N SER A 502 36.29 0.42 -13.47
CA SER A 502 35.34 -0.17 -14.41
C SER A 502 35.12 -1.64 -14.07
N VAL A 503 33.86 -2.02 -14.04
CA VAL A 503 33.41 -3.40 -13.84
C VAL A 503 32.89 -3.93 -15.15
N THR A 504 33.41 -5.05 -15.63
CA THR A 504 32.89 -5.73 -16.82
C THR A 504 31.65 -6.51 -16.40
N ALA A 505 30.52 -6.23 -17.06
CA ALA A 505 29.33 -7.02 -16.87
C ALA A 505 29.56 -8.46 -17.34
N PHE A 506 29.09 -9.40 -16.56
CA PHE A 506 29.26 -10.84 -16.78
C PHE A 506 28.68 -11.29 -18.14
N MET A 507 27.62 -10.65 -18.60
CA MET A 507 26.98 -10.85 -19.88
C MET A 507 27.59 -9.98 -21.00
N ASP A 508 28.88 -9.65 -20.96
CA ASP A 508 29.46 -8.96 -22.10
C ASP A 508 29.55 -9.94 -23.28
N PRO A 509 28.76 -9.76 -24.34
CA PRO A 509 28.79 -10.62 -25.51
C PRO A 509 30.14 -10.60 -26.27
N ARG A 510 31.08 -9.76 -25.85
CA ARG A 510 32.40 -9.61 -26.43
C ARG A 510 33.51 -10.33 -25.68
N VAL A 511 33.16 -11.07 -24.61
CA VAL A 511 34.10 -11.93 -23.89
C VAL A 511 34.45 -13.14 -24.76
N GLY A 512 35.43 -13.04 -25.59
CA GLY A 512 35.88 -14.05 -26.54
C GLY A 512 36.50 -13.44 -27.78
N GLU A 513 36.09 -12.24 -28.17
CA GLU A 513 36.90 -11.39 -29.01
C GLU A 513 37.82 -10.59 -28.09
N SER A 514 39.10 -10.46 -28.43
CA SER A 514 40.06 -9.61 -27.71
C SER A 514 39.55 -8.15 -27.71
N VAL A 515 38.56 -7.88 -26.89
CA VAL A 515 38.08 -6.50 -26.63
C VAL A 515 39.28 -5.80 -26.01
N LYS A 516 39.88 -4.91 -26.77
CA LYS A 516 40.85 -3.98 -26.20
C LYS A 516 40.14 -3.23 -25.11
N PHE A 517 40.28 -3.75 -23.89
CA PHE A 517 39.85 -3.07 -22.69
C PHE A 517 40.41 -1.65 -22.77
N ASN A 518 39.56 -0.66 -22.96
CA ASN A 518 39.96 0.71 -22.86
C ASN A 518 39.74 1.15 -21.41
N PRO A 519 40.78 1.14 -20.56
CA PRO A 519 40.63 1.48 -19.14
C PRO A 519 40.17 2.94 -18.92
N LEU A 520 40.07 3.73 -19.99
CA LEU A 520 39.67 5.12 -19.95
C LEU A 520 38.21 5.36 -20.34
N LYS A 521 37.49 4.32 -20.77
CA LYS A 521 36.10 4.45 -21.22
C LYS A 521 35.26 3.25 -20.81
N ALA A 522 34.18 3.51 -20.07
CA ALA A 522 33.15 2.54 -19.75
C ALA A 522 31.76 3.19 -19.83
N ALA A 523 30.73 2.40 -19.93
CA ALA A 523 29.35 2.87 -19.78
C ALA A 523 29.04 3.27 -18.35
N VAL A 524 27.89 3.88 -18.11
CA VAL A 524 27.32 4.02 -16.77
C VAL A 524 25.81 3.71 -16.85
N ARG A 525 25.28 3.10 -15.82
CA ARG A 525 23.85 3.06 -15.57
C ARG A 525 23.58 3.66 -14.21
N CYS A 526 22.90 4.80 -14.19
CA CYS A 526 22.69 5.57 -12.98
C CYS A 526 21.72 4.84 -12.04
N VAL A 527 21.94 5.02 -10.74
CA VAL A 527 21.06 4.49 -9.68
C VAL A 527 20.65 5.63 -8.75
N ARG A 528 19.55 5.46 -8.02
CA ARG A 528 19.10 6.38 -6.99
C ARG A 528 18.62 5.60 -5.77
N ASP A 529 18.85 6.16 -4.58
CA ASP A 529 18.34 5.56 -3.35
C ASP A 529 16.86 5.90 -3.17
N ILE A 530 16.09 4.91 -2.77
CA ILE A 530 14.70 5.09 -2.34
C ILE A 530 14.72 5.10 -0.82
N ARG A 531 14.56 6.29 -0.23
CA ARG A 531 14.66 6.51 1.22
C ARG A 531 13.29 6.64 1.88
#